data_da5547cd8a0b22faca5f2eb7e44a958e
#
_entry.id   da5547cd8a0b22faca5f2eb7e44a958e
#
_cell.length_a   1.000
_cell.length_b   1.000
_cell.length_c   1.000
_cell.angle_alpha   90.00
_cell.angle_beta   90.00
_cell.angle_gamma   90.00
#
_symmetry.space_group_name_H-M   'P 1'
#
loop_
_entity.id
_entity.type
_entity.pdbx_description
1 polymer ?
#
loop_
_entity_poly.entity_id
_entity_poly.type
_entity_poly.pdbx_seq_one_letter_code
_entity_poly.pdbx_strand_id
1 'polypeptide(L)'
;PDSDPPIRAGGHQAEFVGGMAAATAAMMFLYRKHTTGEGAHIDISSFEAMVTQLISGLANSAYGRPAPPRDLSKVEDAAIGGMVGAIGGILPCSDGYVAISPREDAQWERWILLMGSPAWATDDRFATRDARQKNSPTLWKLLSEWSTNHSKHEITRMGQDQRVPCFPVNTVLDLLSDEHLA
;
A
#
# COMPACT_ATOMS: atom_id res chain seq x y z
N PRO A 1 -18.81 -3.25 11.42
CA PRO A 1 -19.02 -2.07 12.27
C PRO A 1 -18.03 -2.06 13.43
N ASP A 2 -17.72 -0.87 14.00
CA ASP A 2 -16.82 -0.74 15.15
C ASP A 2 -17.37 -1.41 16.41
N SER A 3 -18.69 -1.69 16.41
CA SER A 3 -19.41 -2.44 17.45
C SER A 3 -19.22 -3.94 17.37
N ASP A 4 -18.70 -4.47 16.28
CA ASP A 4 -18.52 -5.90 16.13
C ASP A 4 -17.32 -6.42 16.96
N PRO A 5 -17.38 -7.65 17.47
CA PRO A 5 -16.26 -8.22 18.18
C PRO A 5 -15.02 -8.32 17.27
N PRO A 6 -13.79 -8.35 17.86
CA PRO A 6 -12.58 -8.57 17.10
C PRO A 6 -12.67 -9.86 16.27
N ILE A 7 -12.31 -9.75 15.00
CA ILE A 7 -12.26 -10.90 14.08
C ILE A 7 -10.83 -11.47 14.11
N ARG A 8 -10.73 -12.79 14.25
CA ARG A 8 -9.45 -13.48 14.13
C ARG A 8 -8.96 -13.40 12.67
N ALA A 9 -7.69 -13.07 12.49
CA ALA A 9 -7.05 -13.12 11.17
C ALA A 9 -7.12 -14.57 10.60
N GLY A 10 -7.30 -14.69 9.30
CA GLY A 10 -7.28 -15.99 8.62
C GLY A 10 -5.89 -16.64 8.68
N GLY A 11 -5.86 -17.97 8.81
CA GLY A 11 -4.63 -18.76 8.91
C GLY A 11 -3.87 -18.55 10.23
N HIS A 12 -2.57 -18.82 10.19
CA HIS A 12 -1.65 -18.80 11.33
C HIS A 12 -0.76 -17.56 11.31
N GLN A 13 -1.36 -16.36 11.18
CA GLN A 13 -0.59 -15.11 10.99
C GLN A 13 0.32 -14.78 12.18
N ALA A 14 -0.15 -15.01 13.42
CA ALA A 14 0.63 -14.75 14.62
C ALA A 14 1.84 -15.68 14.72
N GLU A 15 1.66 -16.94 14.38
CA GLU A 15 2.73 -17.95 14.37
C GLU A 15 3.76 -17.64 13.28
N PHE A 16 3.35 -17.22 12.09
CA PHE A 16 4.27 -16.82 11.03
C PHE A 16 5.08 -15.57 11.40
N VAL A 17 4.42 -14.54 11.92
CA VAL A 17 5.13 -13.30 12.32
C VAL A 17 6.06 -13.55 13.49
N GLY A 18 5.62 -14.32 14.50
CA GLY A 18 6.44 -14.74 15.63
C GLY A 18 7.65 -15.57 15.18
N GLY A 19 7.43 -16.54 14.28
CA GLY A 19 8.48 -17.38 13.69
C GLY A 19 9.51 -16.55 12.90
N MET A 20 9.08 -15.58 12.10
CA MET A 20 9.98 -14.67 11.37
C MET A 20 10.80 -13.81 12.33
N ALA A 21 10.18 -13.27 13.39
CA ALA A 21 10.89 -12.50 14.41
C ALA A 21 11.95 -13.38 15.13
N ALA A 22 11.58 -14.61 15.47
CA ALA A 22 12.50 -15.56 16.11
C ALA A 22 13.68 -15.93 15.19
N ALA A 23 13.42 -16.20 13.91
CA ALA A 23 14.46 -16.50 12.92
C ALA A 23 15.41 -15.31 12.73
N THR A 24 14.88 -14.10 12.62
CA THR A 24 15.69 -12.87 12.49
C THR A 24 16.58 -12.68 13.72
N ALA A 25 16.01 -12.79 14.92
CA ALA A 25 16.78 -12.68 16.16
C ALA A 25 17.85 -13.77 16.27
N ALA A 26 17.50 -15.02 15.93
CA ALA A 26 18.48 -16.11 15.93
C ALA A 26 19.68 -15.83 15.02
N MET A 27 19.44 -15.32 13.80
CA MET A 27 20.52 -14.96 12.86
C MET A 27 21.38 -13.83 13.40
N MET A 28 20.79 -12.79 14.00
CA MET A 28 21.52 -11.68 14.61
C MET A 28 22.43 -12.17 15.74
N PHE A 29 21.93 -13.04 16.62
CA PHE A 29 22.69 -13.56 17.74
C PHE A 29 23.71 -14.65 17.35
N LEU A 30 23.47 -15.39 16.28
CA LEU A 30 24.49 -16.27 15.68
C LEU A 30 25.66 -15.45 15.13
N TYR A 31 25.38 -14.35 14.45
CA TYR A 31 26.44 -13.43 13.99
C TYR A 31 27.23 -12.84 15.17
N ARG A 32 26.54 -12.39 16.23
CA ARG A 32 27.19 -11.93 17.47
C ARG A 32 28.09 -13.02 18.06
N LYS A 33 27.56 -14.25 18.22
CA LYS A 33 28.34 -15.37 18.74
C LYS A 33 29.58 -15.65 17.89
N HIS A 34 29.46 -15.56 16.58
CA HIS A 34 30.61 -15.75 15.67
C HIS A 34 31.68 -14.67 15.85
N THR A 35 31.29 -13.43 16.09
CA THR A 35 32.21 -12.28 16.21
C THR A 35 32.77 -12.08 17.60
N THR A 36 31.99 -12.37 18.65
CA THR A 36 32.38 -12.10 20.06
C THR A 36 32.64 -13.37 20.89
N GLY A 37 32.22 -14.53 20.39
CA GLY A 37 32.23 -15.78 21.20
C GLY A 37 31.07 -15.90 22.20
N GLU A 38 30.24 -14.88 22.38
CA GLU A 38 29.19 -14.82 23.38
C GLU A 38 27.88 -15.34 22.84
N GLY A 39 27.30 -16.34 23.49
CA GLY A 39 25.93 -16.79 23.23
C GLY A 39 24.88 -15.93 23.95
N ALA A 40 23.61 -16.13 23.64
CA ALA A 40 22.49 -15.48 24.31
C ALA A 40 21.27 -16.41 24.38
N HIS A 41 20.43 -16.18 25.38
CA HIS A 41 19.05 -16.67 25.41
C HIS A 41 18.18 -15.62 24.71
N ILE A 42 17.33 -16.07 23.81
CA ILE A 42 16.43 -15.20 23.05
C ILE A 42 14.99 -15.59 23.39
N ASP A 43 14.24 -14.65 23.93
CA ASP A 43 12.81 -14.77 24.20
C ASP A 43 12.05 -13.92 23.18
N ILE A 44 11.08 -14.51 22.48
CA ILE A 44 10.26 -13.85 21.47
C ILE A 44 8.78 -14.00 21.83
N SER A 45 8.14 -12.89 22.11
CA SER A 45 6.71 -12.81 22.28
C SER A 45 6.01 -12.69 20.92
N SER A 46 5.20 -13.68 20.56
CA SER A 46 4.37 -13.60 19.34
C SER A 46 3.41 -12.42 19.38
N PHE A 47 2.91 -12.03 20.57
CA PHE A 47 2.06 -10.86 20.74
C PHE A 47 2.80 -9.57 20.37
N GLU A 48 4.01 -9.37 20.90
CA GLU A 48 4.83 -8.19 20.59
C GLU A 48 5.27 -8.16 19.14
N ALA A 49 5.60 -9.31 18.56
CA ALA A 49 5.89 -9.43 17.14
C ALA A 49 4.69 -9.00 16.28
N MET A 50 3.46 -9.37 16.66
CA MET A 50 2.24 -8.93 15.97
C MET A 50 1.97 -7.43 16.09
N VAL A 51 2.40 -6.76 17.16
CA VAL A 51 2.26 -5.31 17.32
C VAL A 51 2.98 -4.56 16.18
N THR A 52 4.07 -5.10 15.66
CA THR A 52 4.78 -4.51 14.51
C THR A 52 3.91 -4.43 13.24
N GLN A 53 2.88 -5.24 13.14
CA GLN A 53 1.93 -5.21 12.01
C GLN A 53 0.90 -4.08 12.13
N LEU A 54 0.79 -3.46 13.31
CA LEU A 54 -0.13 -2.34 13.57
C LEU A 54 0.51 -0.98 13.23
N ILE A 55 1.24 -0.90 12.12
CA ILE A 55 2.07 0.24 11.74
C ILE A 55 1.32 1.57 11.87
N SER A 56 0.17 1.70 11.21
CA SER A 56 -0.63 2.93 11.23
C SER A 56 -1.38 3.12 12.56
N GLY A 57 -1.91 2.03 13.12
CA GLY A 57 -2.68 2.09 14.38
C GLY A 57 -1.81 2.47 15.56
N LEU A 58 -0.62 1.87 15.68
CA LEU A 58 0.33 2.17 16.75
C LEU A 58 0.87 3.60 16.66
N ALA A 59 1.29 4.02 15.47
CA ALA A 59 1.78 5.38 15.25
C ALA A 59 0.69 6.42 15.53
N ASN A 60 -0.52 6.23 15.04
CA ASN A 60 -1.63 7.14 15.29
C ASN A 60 -1.94 7.24 16.78
N SER A 61 -2.00 6.11 17.50
CA SER A 61 -2.21 6.10 18.93
C SER A 61 -1.12 6.86 19.70
N ALA A 62 0.15 6.66 19.34
CA ALA A 62 1.28 7.35 19.97
C ALA A 62 1.23 8.88 19.77
N TYR A 63 0.65 9.36 18.67
CA TYR A 63 0.47 10.78 18.39
C TYR A 63 -0.92 11.30 18.78
N GLY A 64 -1.72 10.56 19.53
CA GLY A 64 -3.06 10.96 19.97
C GLY A 64 -4.08 11.07 18.82
N ARG A 65 -3.82 10.41 17.69
CA ARG A 65 -4.74 10.36 16.55
C ARG A 65 -5.67 9.16 16.68
N PRO A 66 -6.90 9.23 16.13
CA PRO A 66 -7.79 8.09 16.13
C PRO A 66 -7.20 6.91 15.34
N ALA A 67 -7.44 5.70 15.82
CA ALA A 67 -7.12 4.50 15.05
C ALA A 67 -7.96 4.45 13.76
N PRO A 68 -7.44 3.88 12.67
CA PRO A 68 -8.23 3.67 11.47
C PRO A 68 -9.49 2.86 11.79
N PRO A 69 -10.67 3.25 11.28
CA PRO A 69 -11.89 2.50 11.49
C PRO A 69 -11.81 1.11 10.85
N ARG A 70 -12.49 0.13 11.44
CA ARG A 70 -12.58 -1.23 10.86
C ARG A 70 -13.42 -1.26 9.60
N ASP A 71 -14.44 -0.42 9.54
CA ASP A 71 -15.33 -0.30 8.40
C ASP A 71 -14.75 0.69 7.40
N LEU A 72 -14.06 0.16 6.41
CA LEU A 72 -13.43 0.96 5.36
C LEU A 72 -14.46 1.69 4.48
N SER A 73 -15.74 1.28 4.48
CA SER A 73 -16.80 1.99 3.74
C SER A 73 -17.14 3.34 4.38
N LYS A 74 -16.81 3.53 5.66
CA LYS A 74 -17.00 4.78 6.40
C LYS A 74 -15.82 5.75 6.29
N VAL A 75 -14.77 5.32 5.64
CA VAL A 75 -13.64 6.19 5.36
C VAL A 75 -13.99 6.92 4.08
N GLU A 76 -14.66 8.06 4.20
CA GLU A 76 -15.00 8.94 3.08
C GLU A 76 -13.77 9.33 2.24
N ASP A 77 -12.59 9.16 2.79
CA ASP A 77 -11.28 9.40 2.19
C ASP A 77 -10.41 8.14 2.16
N ALA A 78 -11.00 6.96 2.09
CA ALA A 78 -10.22 5.73 2.01
C ALA A 78 -9.53 5.60 0.65
N ALA A 79 -8.43 6.26 0.54
CA ALA A 79 -7.29 5.60 -0.04
C ALA A 79 -7.18 4.24 0.69
N ILE A 80 -7.57 3.17 0.02
CA ILE A 80 -7.56 1.80 0.55
C ILE A 80 -6.23 1.54 1.24
N GLY A 81 -6.27 1.48 2.57
CA GLY A 81 -5.11 1.39 3.44
C GLY A 81 -4.24 2.64 3.39
N GLY A 82 -4.09 3.38 4.47
CA GLY A 82 -3.28 4.61 4.60
C GLY A 82 -1.80 4.52 4.18
N MET A 83 -1.42 3.49 3.45
CA MET A 83 -0.13 3.29 2.78
C MET A 83 -0.17 3.67 1.30
N VAL A 84 -1.34 3.67 0.66
CA VAL A 84 -1.50 4.18 -0.70
C VAL A 84 -1.86 5.65 -0.54
N GLY A 85 -0.91 6.54 -0.74
CA GLY A 85 -1.14 7.99 -0.61
C GLY A 85 -2.39 8.38 -1.41
N ALA A 86 -3.19 9.24 -0.85
CA ALA A 86 -4.56 9.61 -1.19
C ALA A 86 -4.86 10.01 -2.66
N ILE A 87 -3.91 9.82 -3.56
CA ILE A 87 -4.02 10.21 -4.95
C ILE A 87 -3.75 8.97 -5.79
N GLY A 88 -4.77 8.44 -6.41
CA GLY A 88 -4.68 7.24 -7.23
C GLY A 88 -5.41 6.06 -6.59
N GLY A 89 -4.69 5.13 -6.02
CA GLY A 89 -5.27 3.90 -5.49
C GLY A 89 -5.37 2.81 -6.54
N ILE A 90 -6.35 1.93 -6.41
CA ILE A 90 -6.62 0.86 -7.38
C ILE A 90 -7.64 1.39 -8.40
N LEU A 91 -7.23 1.44 -9.66
CA LEU A 91 -8.07 1.86 -10.77
C LEU A 91 -8.43 0.68 -11.67
N PRO A 92 -9.65 0.65 -12.21
CA PRO A 92 -10.04 -0.35 -13.20
C PRO A 92 -9.28 -0.13 -14.50
N CYS A 93 -8.94 -1.20 -15.18
CA CYS A 93 -8.32 -1.22 -16.51
C CYS A 93 -9.17 -2.05 -17.49
N SER A 94 -8.81 -2.07 -18.75
CA SER A 94 -9.51 -2.89 -19.76
C SER A 94 -9.44 -4.41 -19.46
N ASP A 95 -8.42 -4.87 -18.71
CA ASP A 95 -8.12 -6.27 -18.42
C ASP A 95 -7.96 -6.58 -16.91
N GLY A 96 -8.44 -5.70 -16.03
CA GLY A 96 -8.36 -5.90 -14.58
C GLY A 96 -8.16 -4.60 -13.82
N TYR A 97 -7.11 -4.53 -12.99
CA TYR A 97 -6.86 -3.39 -12.14
C TYR A 97 -5.37 -3.02 -12.11
N VAL A 98 -5.09 -1.75 -11.90
CA VAL A 98 -3.74 -1.22 -11.66
C VAL A 98 -3.71 -0.42 -10.37
N ALA A 99 -2.64 -0.56 -9.59
CA ALA A 99 -2.38 0.29 -8.44
C ALA A 99 -1.44 1.43 -8.86
N ILE A 100 -1.86 2.67 -8.69
CA ILE A 100 -1.08 3.87 -8.98
C ILE A 100 -1.00 4.72 -7.72
N SER A 101 0.21 5.12 -7.33
CA SER A 101 0.43 5.81 -6.06
C SER A 101 1.47 6.94 -6.18
N PRO A 102 1.17 8.04 -6.87
CA PRO A 102 2.04 9.21 -6.86
C PRO A 102 2.02 9.84 -5.46
N ARG A 103 3.16 9.80 -4.77
CA ARG A 103 3.29 10.33 -3.40
C ARG A 103 3.75 11.77 -3.35
N GLU A 104 4.45 12.22 -4.39
CA GLU A 104 5.05 13.53 -4.52
C GLU A 104 4.38 14.29 -5.66
N ASP A 105 4.33 15.63 -5.56
CA ASP A 105 3.73 16.46 -6.60
C ASP A 105 4.43 16.28 -7.96
N ALA A 106 5.74 16.10 -7.98
CA ALA A 106 6.47 15.78 -9.20
C ALA A 106 6.07 14.44 -9.86
N GLN A 107 5.63 13.46 -9.07
CA GLN A 107 5.09 12.21 -9.62
C GLN A 107 3.67 12.39 -10.15
N TRP A 108 2.88 13.22 -9.47
CA TRP A 108 1.55 13.62 -9.93
C TRP A 108 1.62 14.36 -11.27
N GLU A 109 2.48 15.35 -11.40
CA GLU A 109 2.68 16.10 -12.63
C GLU A 109 3.08 15.20 -13.80
N ARG A 110 4.01 14.26 -13.58
CA ARG A 110 4.38 13.27 -14.60
C ARG A 110 3.23 12.36 -15.01
N TRP A 111 2.40 11.98 -14.04
CA TRP A 111 1.22 11.18 -14.36
C TRP A 111 0.19 11.97 -15.18
N ILE A 112 -0.06 13.23 -14.82
CA ILE A 112 -0.91 14.12 -15.63
C ILE A 112 -0.39 14.26 -17.07
N LEU A 113 0.91 14.44 -17.22
CA LEU A 113 1.54 14.51 -18.57
C LEU A 113 1.36 13.19 -19.33
N LEU A 114 1.55 12.04 -18.68
CA LEU A 114 1.34 10.72 -19.25
C LEU A 114 -0.10 10.53 -19.75
N MET A 115 -1.08 11.07 -19.03
CA MET A 115 -2.49 11.06 -19.44
C MET A 115 -2.84 12.05 -20.56
N GLY A 116 -1.87 12.80 -21.08
CA GLY A 116 -2.09 13.80 -22.11
C GLY A 116 -2.58 15.15 -21.59
N SER A 117 -2.31 15.48 -20.34
CA SER A 117 -2.68 16.76 -19.69
C SER A 117 -4.17 17.08 -19.83
N PRO A 118 -5.06 16.26 -19.30
CA PRO A 118 -6.50 16.45 -19.44
C PRO A 118 -6.93 17.79 -18.83
N ALA A 119 -7.94 18.45 -19.42
CA ALA A 119 -8.36 19.79 -19.03
C ALA A 119 -8.75 19.92 -17.54
N TRP A 120 -9.30 18.85 -16.94
CA TRP A 120 -9.66 18.82 -15.51
C TRP A 120 -8.44 18.90 -14.58
N ALA A 121 -7.23 18.58 -15.06
CA ALA A 121 -6.03 18.57 -14.21
C ALA A 121 -5.61 19.97 -13.75
N THR A 122 -6.07 21.03 -14.41
CA THR A 122 -5.84 22.43 -14.06
C THR A 122 -6.88 23.00 -13.10
N ASP A 123 -7.87 22.20 -12.68
CA ASP A 123 -8.91 22.61 -11.73
C ASP A 123 -8.31 22.77 -10.33
N ASP A 124 -8.66 23.85 -9.62
CA ASP A 124 -8.19 24.15 -8.26
C ASP A 124 -8.51 23.01 -7.27
N ARG A 125 -9.55 22.22 -7.53
CA ARG A 125 -9.90 21.01 -6.74
C ARG A 125 -8.80 19.97 -6.74
N PHE A 126 -7.88 20.01 -7.69
CA PHE A 126 -6.78 19.06 -7.83
C PHE A 126 -5.39 19.68 -7.77
N ALA A 127 -5.29 20.99 -7.52
CA ALA A 127 -4.04 21.74 -7.53
C ALA A 127 -3.05 21.28 -6.44
N THR A 128 -3.54 20.95 -5.24
CA THR A 128 -2.70 20.50 -4.13
C THR A 128 -3.05 19.09 -3.71
N ARG A 129 -2.13 18.44 -2.99
CA ARG A 129 -2.35 17.10 -2.44
C ARG A 129 -3.59 17.06 -1.56
N ASP A 130 -3.75 18.02 -0.66
CA ASP A 130 -4.90 18.10 0.24
C ASP A 130 -6.22 18.34 -0.52
N ALA A 131 -6.18 19.18 -1.57
CA ALA A 131 -7.33 19.41 -2.42
C ALA A 131 -7.72 18.13 -3.19
N ARG A 132 -6.74 17.40 -3.74
CA ARG A 132 -6.95 16.09 -4.38
C ARG A 132 -7.56 15.09 -3.42
N GLN A 133 -7.07 15.05 -2.17
CA GLN A 133 -7.60 14.15 -1.15
C GLN A 133 -9.07 14.46 -0.83
N LYS A 134 -9.41 15.73 -0.61
CA LYS A 134 -10.79 16.17 -0.36
C LYS A 134 -11.75 15.85 -1.50
N ASN A 135 -11.24 15.81 -2.72
CA ASN A 135 -12.01 15.55 -3.93
C ASN A 135 -11.75 14.14 -4.51
N SER A 136 -11.23 13.22 -3.68
CA SER A 136 -10.80 11.89 -4.11
C SER A 136 -11.89 11.10 -4.86
N PRO A 137 -13.19 11.11 -4.51
CA PRO A 137 -14.20 10.37 -5.26
C PRO A 137 -14.35 10.89 -6.71
N THR A 138 -14.34 12.22 -6.88
CA THR A 138 -14.40 12.84 -8.21
C THR A 138 -13.15 12.54 -9.01
N LEU A 139 -11.99 12.67 -8.37
CA LEU A 139 -10.70 12.37 -8.99
C LEU A 139 -10.61 10.91 -9.42
N TRP A 140 -11.02 9.98 -8.56
CA TRP A 140 -11.03 8.55 -8.87
C TRP A 140 -11.85 8.24 -10.13
N LYS A 141 -13.01 8.88 -10.29
CA LYS A 141 -13.85 8.72 -11.48
C LYS A 141 -13.12 9.18 -12.74
N LEU A 142 -12.53 10.37 -12.72
CA LEU A 142 -11.78 10.94 -13.86
C LEU A 142 -10.58 10.09 -14.24
N LEU A 143 -9.87 9.58 -13.24
CA LEU A 143 -8.73 8.67 -13.45
C LEU A 143 -9.20 7.32 -14.02
N SER A 144 -10.34 6.80 -13.55
CA SER A 144 -10.90 5.54 -14.03
C SER A 144 -11.38 5.65 -15.48
N GLU A 145 -11.94 6.78 -15.89
CA GLU A 145 -12.33 7.03 -17.28
C GLU A 145 -11.14 6.94 -18.25
N TRP A 146 -9.96 7.35 -17.80
CA TRP A 146 -8.74 7.19 -18.58
C TRP A 146 -8.20 5.77 -18.52
N SER A 147 -8.08 5.19 -17.33
CA SER A 147 -7.41 3.89 -17.13
C SER A 147 -8.15 2.71 -17.77
N THR A 148 -9.47 2.77 -17.88
CA THR A 148 -10.27 1.72 -18.55
C THR A 148 -9.99 1.57 -20.05
N ASN A 149 -9.33 2.55 -20.67
CA ASN A 149 -8.91 2.47 -22.08
C ASN A 149 -7.56 1.78 -22.28
N HIS A 150 -6.90 1.38 -21.20
CA HIS A 150 -5.56 0.77 -21.24
C HIS A 150 -5.54 -0.55 -20.47
N SER A 151 -4.62 -1.44 -20.81
CA SER A 151 -4.36 -2.65 -20.04
C SER A 151 -3.53 -2.33 -18.77
N LYS A 152 -3.62 -3.18 -17.74
CA LYS A 152 -2.86 -3.02 -16.50
C LYS A 152 -1.34 -3.00 -16.74
N HIS A 153 -0.85 -3.83 -17.67
CA HIS A 153 0.57 -3.89 -18.01
C HIS A 153 1.03 -2.68 -18.84
N GLU A 154 0.16 -2.17 -19.72
CA GLU A 154 0.44 -0.95 -20.49
C GLU A 154 0.60 0.26 -19.55
N ILE A 155 -0.37 0.48 -18.65
CA ILE A 155 -0.29 1.57 -17.65
C ILE A 155 0.94 1.42 -16.77
N THR A 156 1.22 0.20 -16.31
CA THR A 156 2.39 -0.08 -15.47
C THR A 156 3.68 0.32 -16.17
N ARG A 157 3.87 -0.10 -17.43
CA ARG A 157 5.06 0.23 -18.20
C ARG A 157 5.18 1.73 -18.41
N MET A 158 4.12 2.37 -18.91
CA MET A 158 4.10 3.83 -19.12
C MET A 158 4.41 4.60 -17.83
N GLY A 159 3.81 4.18 -16.70
CA GLY A 159 4.02 4.82 -15.40
C GLY A 159 5.45 4.66 -14.90
N GLN A 160 5.99 3.44 -14.96
CA GLN A 160 7.36 3.16 -14.53
C GLN A 160 8.40 3.90 -15.37
N ASP A 161 8.22 3.99 -16.68
CA ASP A 161 9.08 4.76 -17.60
C ASP A 161 9.13 6.25 -17.21
N GLN A 162 8.04 6.77 -16.67
CA GLN A 162 7.94 8.13 -16.16
C GLN A 162 8.26 8.25 -14.66
N ARG A 163 8.74 7.19 -14.02
CA ARG A 163 9.03 7.14 -12.57
C ARG A 163 7.82 7.48 -11.70
N VAL A 164 6.65 7.05 -12.13
CA VAL A 164 5.42 7.06 -11.35
C VAL A 164 5.23 5.67 -10.73
N PRO A 165 5.08 5.54 -9.41
CA PRO A 165 4.82 4.25 -8.78
C PRO A 165 3.52 3.65 -9.31
N CYS A 166 3.63 2.59 -10.09
CA CYS A 166 2.54 1.96 -10.79
C CYS A 166 2.79 0.45 -10.92
N PHE A 167 1.79 -0.36 -10.56
CA PHE A 167 1.92 -1.81 -10.50
C PHE A 167 0.62 -2.48 -10.95
N PRO A 168 0.68 -3.59 -11.72
CA PRO A 168 -0.51 -4.34 -12.06
C PRO A 168 -1.06 -5.05 -10.82
N VAL A 169 -2.37 -5.14 -10.69
CA VAL A 169 -3.00 -6.04 -9.72
C VAL A 169 -3.04 -7.43 -10.36
N ASN A 170 -2.10 -8.27 -9.96
CA ASN A 170 -1.92 -9.58 -10.55
C ASN A 170 -2.94 -10.59 -10.02
N THR A 171 -3.47 -11.40 -10.91
CA THR A 171 -4.18 -12.64 -10.59
C THR A 171 -3.16 -13.77 -10.33
N VAL A 172 -3.65 -14.91 -9.83
CA VAL A 172 -2.79 -16.09 -9.65
C VAL A 172 -2.18 -16.55 -11.00
N LEU A 173 -2.94 -16.44 -12.09
CA LEU A 173 -2.43 -16.79 -13.43
C LEU A 173 -1.34 -15.82 -13.90
N ASP A 174 -1.49 -14.53 -13.62
CA ASP A 174 -0.44 -13.55 -13.93
C ASP A 174 0.87 -13.89 -13.19
N LEU A 175 0.78 -14.28 -11.90
CA LEU A 175 1.95 -14.66 -11.10
C LEU A 175 2.63 -15.93 -11.64
N LEU A 176 1.84 -16.92 -12.10
CA LEU A 176 2.38 -18.16 -12.67
C LEU A 176 3.09 -17.95 -14.03
N SER A 177 2.77 -16.86 -14.71
CA SER A 177 3.37 -16.51 -16.01
C SER A 177 4.36 -15.35 -15.92
N ASP A 178 4.67 -14.86 -14.72
CA ASP A 178 5.58 -13.74 -14.49
C ASP A 178 7.03 -14.18 -14.69
N GLU A 179 7.71 -13.59 -15.69
CA GLU A 179 9.10 -13.91 -16.02
C GLU A 179 10.09 -13.66 -14.87
N HIS A 180 9.75 -12.76 -13.94
CA HIS A 180 10.58 -12.47 -12.77
C HIS A 180 10.48 -13.55 -11.69
N LEU A 181 9.36 -14.31 -11.67
CA LEU A 181 9.11 -15.38 -10.70
C LEU A 181 9.43 -16.79 -11.26
N ALA A 182 9.80 -16.89 -12.54
CA ALA A 182 10.14 -18.13 -13.23
C ALA A 182 11.52 -18.70 -12.84
#